data_1e65346257f6e0ae8616b736dd5820f5
#
_entry.id   1e65346257f6e0ae8616b736dd5820f5
#
_cell.length_a   1.000
_cell.length_b   1.000
_cell.length_c   1.000
_cell.angle_alpha   90.00
_cell.angle_beta   90.00
_cell.angle_gamma   90.00
#
_symmetry.space_group_name_H-M   'P 1'
#
loop_
_entity.id
_entity.type
_entity.pdbx_description
1 polymer ?
#
loop_
_entity_poly.entity_id
_entity_poly.type
_entity_poly.pdbx_seq_one_letter_code
_entity_poly.pdbx_strand_id
1 'polypeptide(L)'
;GNNLAQVTPAPIDLPVVGVVNDFYEAREGMKVTFVDSLTVSEYFELARFGQIELFEGGRPRQFTETAPPSVAGYTAHLEALSRRRVIVDDDDNGQNVSLNDPNGSQFIYHPTANGGFSVGTQGSDFFRGGDLVSGLTGVLDWSFAGASGTDAWRIRPTAANPATFTVANPRPATPPAVGGAIRAVGMNLLNYFTTIDTTASTGSGPCAPDGLQD
;
A
#
# COMPACT_ATOMS: atom_id res chain seq x y z
N GLY A 1 16.78 18.09 22.40
CA GLY A 1 17.52 16.91 21.95
C GLY A 1 16.57 15.92 21.32
N ASN A 2 16.96 15.32 20.21
CA ASN A 2 16.14 14.34 19.51
C ASN A 2 16.32 12.96 20.18
N ASN A 3 15.39 12.57 21.04
CA ASN A 3 15.43 11.31 21.79
C ASN A 3 14.51 10.22 21.18
N LEU A 4 14.06 10.39 19.95
CA LEU A 4 13.18 9.42 19.26
C LEU A 4 13.78 8.00 19.21
N ALA A 5 15.10 7.88 19.13
CA ALA A 5 15.80 6.60 19.19
C ALA A 5 15.68 5.90 20.57
N GLN A 6 15.36 6.63 21.62
CA GLN A 6 15.21 6.11 22.98
C GLN A 6 13.77 5.71 23.32
N VAL A 7 12.81 6.08 22.46
CA VAL A 7 11.41 5.70 22.64
C VAL A 7 11.21 4.26 22.20
N THR A 8 10.92 3.38 23.14
CA THR A 8 10.54 2.00 22.84
C THR A 8 9.17 1.99 22.18
N PRO A 9 9.02 1.41 20.98
CA PRO A 9 7.72 1.34 20.32
C PRO A 9 6.74 0.49 21.12
N ALA A 10 5.48 0.93 21.21
CA ALA A 10 4.41 0.11 21.76
C ALA A 10 4.04 -0.99 20.76
N PRO A 11 3.96 -2.26 21.16
CA PRO A 11 3.60 -3.34 20.25
C PRO A 11 2.11 -3.30 19.90
N ILE A 12 1.80 -3.58 18.64
CA ILE A 12 0.45 -3.83 18.13
C ILE A 12 0.40 -5.24 17.59
N ASP A 13 -0.52 -6.03 18.11
CA ASP A 13 -0.85 -7.38 17.68
C ASP A 13 -2.20 -7.36 16.98
N LEU A 14 -2.29 -7.96 15.80
CA LEU A 14 -3.49 -8.02 14.98
C LEU A 14 -4.07 -9.45 14.97
N PRO A 15 -5.38 -9.60 14.79
CA PRO A 15 -6.41 -8.58 14.61
C PRO A 15 -6.72 -7.78 15.88
N VAL A 16 -7.02 -6.50 15.72
CA VAL A 16 -7.42 -5.63 16.84
C VAL A 16 -8.59 -6.23 17.62
N VAL A 17 -8.44 -6.30 18.93
CA VAL A 17 -9.49 -6.75 19.85
C VAL A 17 -10.27 -5.55 20.39
N GLY A 18 -11.59 -5.66 20.47
CA GLY A 18 -12.48 -4.58 20.90
C GLY A 18 -12.91 -3.65 19.76
N VAL A 19 -13.19 -2.40 20.06
CA VAL A 19 -13.55 -1.38 19.07
C VAL A 19 -12.27 -0.86 18.43
N VAL A 20 -12.18 -0.95 17.11
CA VAL A 20 -10.97 -0.59 16.35
C VAL A 20 -10.56 0.86 16.59
N ASN A 21 -11.55 1.78 16.57
CA ASN A 21 -11.27 3.19 16.78
C ASN A 21 -10.69 3.45 18.18
N ASP A 22 -11.31 2.92 19.23
CA ASP A 22 -10.85 3.12 20.61
C ASP A 22 -9.46 2.54 20.85
N PHE A 23 -9.18 1.42 20.17
CA PHE A 23 -7.86 0.77 20.26
C PHE A 23 -6.76 1.66 19.69
N TYR A 24 -6.98 2.27 18.55
CA TYR A 24 -6.01 3.14 17.90
C TYR A 24 -5.96 4.53 18.54
N GLU A 25 -7.10 5.10 18.92
CA GLU A 25 -7.21 6.37 19.64
C GLU A 25 -6.34 6.40 20.90
N ALA A 26 -6.35 5.32 21.67
CA ALA A 26 -5.51 5.18 22.85
C ALA A 26 -3.99 5.17 22.57
N ARG A 27 -3.60 5.15 21.29
CA ARG A 27 -2.21 5.08 20.80
C ARG A 27 -1.85 6.18 19.82
N GLU A 28 -2.76 7.12 19.58
CA GLU A 28 -2.51 8.25 18.69
C GLU A 28 -1.25 9.02 19.12
N GLY A 29 -0.43 9.41 18.16
CA GLY A 29 0.85 10.09 18.37
C GLY A 29 1.94 9.22 18.98
N MET A 30 1.68 7.96 19.30
CA MET A 30 2.69 7.06 19.83
C MET A 30 3.53 6.43 18.71
N LYS A 31 4.80 6.19 19.03
CA LYS A 31 5.62 5.28 18.23
C LYS A 31 5.16 3.85 18.52
N VAL A 32 4.75 3.14 17.49
CA VAL A 32 4.24 1.78 17.56
C VAL A 32 5.02 0.84 16.65
N THR A 33 4.95 -0.45 16.91
CA THR A 33 5.48 -1.50 16.03
C THR A 33 4.47 -2.64 15.90
N PHE A 34 4.23 -3.08 14.68
CA PHE A 34 3.40 -4.25 14.41
C PHE A 34 4.25 -5.51 14.58
N VAL A 35 3.76 -6.44 15.42
CA VAL A 35 4.45 -7.70 15.70
C VAL A 35 4.23 -8.73 14.61
N ASP A 36 3.15 -8.58 13.85
CA ASP A 36 2.77 -9.46 12.76
C ASP A 36 3.53 -9.13 11.48
N SER A 37 3.64 -10.13 10.62
CA SER A 37 4.04 -9.95 9.23
C SER A 37 2.83 -9.51 8.42
N LEU A 38 2.89 -8.34 7.81
CA LEU A 38 1.80 -7.73 7.07
C LEU A 38 1.98 -7.95 5.57
N THR A 39 0.88 -8.18 4.86
CA THR A 39 0.89 -8.42 3.41
C THR A 39 0.44 -7.19 2.65
N VAL A 40 1.24 -6.76 1.67
CA VAL A 40 0.86 -5.68 0.73
C VAL A 40 -0.38 -6.09 -0.04
N SER A 41 -1.43 -5.29 0.04
CA SER A 41 -2.73 -5.64 -0.54
C SER A 41 -3.31 -4.61 -1.48
N GLU A 42 -3.31 -3.33 -1.07
CA GLU A 42 -3.85 -2.23 -1.84
C GLU A 42 -2.79 -1.12 -1.97
N TYR A 43 -2.67 -0.57 -3.17
CA TYR A 43 -1.73 0.51 -3.47
C TYR A 43 -2.26 1.47 -4.55
N PHE A 44 -3.58 1.55 -4.70
CA PHE A 44 -4.23 2.45 -5.65
C PHE A 44 -3.89 3.93 -5.38
N GLU A 45 -3.82 4.30 -4.10
CA GLU A 45 -3.51 5.66 -3.69
C GLU A 45 -1.99 5.94 -3.56
N LEU A 46 -1.13 4.98 -3.92
CA LEU A 46 0.31 5.13 -3.77
C LEU A 46 0.85 6.32 -4.56
N ALA A 47 0.51 6.44 -5.84
CA ALA A 47 1.03 7.52 -6.68
C ALA A 47 0.47 8.88 -6.30
N ARG A 48 -0.77 8.92 -5.80
CA ARG A 48 -1.46 10.17 -5.52
C ARG A 48 -1.25 10.68 -4.11
N PHE A 49 -1.21 9.81 -3.12
CA PHE A 49 -1.15 10.17 -1.71
C PHE A 49 -0.07 9.43 -0.93
N GLY A 50 0.82 8.73 -1.61
CA GLY A 50 1.94 8.05 -0.95
C GLY A 50 1.56 6.91 0.01
N GLN A 51 0.34 6.36 -0.10
CA GLN A 51 -0.16 5.38 0.86
C GLN A 51 -0.41 4.01 0.26
N ILE A 52 -0.25 2.99 1.09
CA ILE A 52 -0.56 1.59 0.79
C ILE A 52 -1.35 0.96 1.92
N GLU A 53 -2.12 -0.08 1.60
CA GLU A 53 -2.77 -0.90 2.61
C GLU A 53 -2.10 -2.25 2.76
N LEU A 54 -1.82 -2.59 4.00
CA LEU A 54 -1.30 -3.88 4.41
C LEU A 54 -2.35 -4.61 5.24
N PHE A 55 -2.30 -5.96 5.19
CA PHE A 55 -3.20 -6.80 5.99
C PHE A 55 -2.42 -7.88 6.72
N GLU A 56 -2.77 -8.09 7.99
CA GLU A 56 -2.40 -9.30 8.70
C GLU A 56 -3.14 -10.52 8.08
N GLY A 57 -2.51 -11.70 8.10
CA GLY A 57 -3.12 -12.94 7.64
C GLY A 57 -3.32 -13.04 6.12
N GLY A 58 -2.65 -12.21 5.34
CA GLY A 58 -2.65 -12.26 3.87
C GLY A 58 -3.61 -11.28 3.20
N ARG A 59 -3.57 -11.27 1.86
CA ARG A 59 -4.43 -10.39 1.05
C ARG A 59 -5.90 -10.75 1.25
N PRO A 60 -6.77 -9.74 1.51
CA PRO A 60 -8.20 -10.00 1.60
C PRO A 60 -8.77 -10.50 0.28
N ARG A 61 -9.74 -11.39 0.37
CA ARG A 61 -10.53 -11.85 -0.77
C ARG A 61 -11.87 -11.13 -0.80
N GLN A 62 -12.46 -11.08 -1.98
CA GLN A 62 -13.83 -10.63 -2.11
C GLN A 62 -14.77 -11.54 -1.31
N PHE A 63 -15.73 -10.96 -0.60
CA PHE A 63 -16.67 -11.72 0.24
C PHE A 63 -17.31 -12.90 -0.50
N THR A 64 -17.72 -12.66 -1.75
CA THR A 64 -18.41 -13.65 -2.57
C THR A 64 -17.51 -14.75 -3.15
N GLU A 65 -16.20 -14.65 -2.98
CA GLU A 65 -15.28 -15.77 -3.27
C GLU A 65 -15.31 -16.86 -2.19
N THR A 66 -15.71 -16.49 -0.98
CA THR A 66 -15.63 -17.37 0.19
C THR A 66 -16.99 -17.72 0.81
N ALA A 67 -18.03 -16.94 0.49
CA ALA A 67 -19.37 -17.11 1.05
C ALA A 67 -20.47 -16.70 0.08
N PRO A 68 -21.68 -17.23 0.21
CA PRO A 68 -22.85 -16.77 -0.56
C PRO A 68 -23.15 -15.29 -0.27
N PRO A 69 -23.66 -14.54 -1.26
CA PRO A 69 -24.03 -13.13 -1.08
C PRO A 69 -25.03 -12.93 0.05
N SER A 70 -24.72 -12.07 1.01
CA SER A 70 -25.65 -11.62 2.05
C SER A 70 -25.17 -10.29 2.62
N VAL A 71 -26.11 -9.41 2.97
CA VAL A 71 -25.80 -8.11 3.60
C VAL A 71 -25.11 -8.30 4.95
N ALA A 72 -25.67 -9.14 5.81
CA ALA A 72 -25.11 -9.38 7.14
C ALA A 72 -23.71 -10.02 7.07
N GLY A 73 -23.50 -10.99 6.17
CA GLY A 73 -22.20 -11.61 5.95
C GLY A 73 -21.17 -10.62 5.41
N TYR A 74 -21.56 -9.75 4.49
CA TYR A 74 -20.68 -8.72 3.95
C TYR A 74 -20.29 -7.69 5.04
N THR A 75 -21.26 -7.26 5.86
CA THR A 75 -20.96 -6.35 6.99
C THR A 75 -19.96 -6.98 7.96
N ALA A 76 -20.17 -8.24 8.34
CA ALA A 76 -19.24 -8.95 9.21
C ALA A 76 -17.86 -9.14 8.58
N HIS A 77 -17.81 -9.36 7.27
CA HIS A 77 -16.55 -9.45 6.50
C HIS A 77 -15.78 -8.13 6.53
N LEU A 78 -16.44 -7.00 6.26
CA LEU A 78 -15.80 -5.68 6.32
C LEU A 78 -15.28 -5.35 7.72
N GLU A 79 -16.06 -5.72 8.75
CA GLU A 79 -15.64 -5.54 10.14
C GLU A 79 -14.41 -6.38 10.49
N ALA A 80 -14.36 -7.63 10.04
CA ALA A 80 -13.20 -8.49 10.22
C ALA A 80 -11.96 -7.96 9.47
N LEU A 81 -12.14 -7.39 8.29
CA LEU A 81 -11.04 -6.75 7.54
C LEU A 81 -10.52 -5.50 8.25
N SER A 82 -11.40 -4.66 8.79
CA SER A 82 -11.00 -3.44 9.50
C SER A 82 -10.08 -3.70 10.69
N ARG A 83 -10.21 -4.87 11.34
CA ARG A 83 -9.38 -5.31 12.46
C ARG A 83 -7.97 -5.73 12.08
N ARG A 84 -7.73 -6.01 10.80
CA ARG A 84 -6.48 -6.55 10.27
C ARG A 84 -5.77 -5.60 9.32
N ARG A 85 -6.42 -4.47 8.98
CA ARG A 85 -5.93 -3.48 8.04
C ARG A 85 -4.98 -2.49 8.70
N VAL A 86 -3.90 -2.18 8.00
CA VAL A 86 -2.95 -1.12 8.35
C VAL A 86 -2.73 -0.25 7.12
N ILE A 87 -2.91 1.05 7.23
CA ILE A 87 -2.54 2.01 6.19
C ILE A 87 -1.14 2.52 6.52
N VAL A 88 -0.23 2.41 5.58
CA VAL A 88 1.10 3.02 5.65
C VAL A 88 1.09 4.28 4.79
N ASP A 89 1.62 5.36 5.32
CA ASP A 89 1.54 6.69 4.75
C ASP A 89 2.92 7.37 4.74
N ASP A 90 3.19 8.22 3.77
CA ASP A 90 4.49 8.87 3.57
C ASP A 90 4.72 10.14 4.42
N ASP A 91 3.83 10.42 5.37
CA ASP A 91 3.84 11.62 6.23
C ASP A 91 3.48 12.92 5.50
N ASP A 92 2.88 12.82 4.31
CA ASP A 92 2.36 13.97 3.58
C ASP A 92 0.85 13.81 3.32
N ASN A 93 0.05 14.74 3.83
CA ASN A 93 -1.39 14.79 3.57
C ASN A 93 -1.73 15.46 2.22
N GLY A 94 -0.73 15.99 1.52
CA GLY A 94 -0.86 16.60 0.22
C GLY A 94 -1.03 15.58 -0.89
N GLN A 95 -1.61 16.02 -2.00
CA GLN A 95 -1.63 15.22 -3.21
C GLN A 95 -0.30 15.36 -3.95
N ASN A 96 0.31 14.26 -4.31
CA ASN A 96 1.50 14.23 -5.17
C ASN A 96 1.13 14.73 -6.57
N VAL A 97 1.53 15.93 -6.92
CA VAL A 97 1.17 16.57 -8.20
C VAL A 97 2.28 16.44 -9.26
N SER A 98 3.50 16.19 -8.84
CA SER A 98 4.63 15.95 -9.75
C SER A 98 5.81 15.29 -9.02
N LEU A 99 6.69 14.65 -9.77
CA LEU A 99 7.97 14.12 -9.28
C LEU A 99 8.93 15.21 -8.74
N ASN A 100 8.67 16.48 -9.06
CA ASN A 100 9.43 17.62 -8.60
C ASN A 100 8.78 18.33 -7.41
N ASP A 101 7.68 17.83 -6.89
CA ASP A 101 7.09 18.32 -5.66
C ASP A 101 8.06 18.00 -4.51
N PRO A 102 8.54 19.00 -3.76
CA PRO A 102 9.49 18.76 -2.67
C PRO A 102 8.91 17.85 -1.57
N ASN A 103 7.59 17.72 -1.49
CA ASN A 103 6.91 16.83 -0.55
C ASN A 103 6.43 15.53 -1.21
N GLY A 104 6.30 15.51 -2.54
CA GLY A 104 5.49 14.55 -3.27
C GLY A 104 6.19 13.32 -3.82
N SER A 105 7.47 13.11 -3.58
CA SER A 105 8.18 11.94 -4.12
C SER A 105 8.97 11.15 -3.09
N GLN A 106 8.84 11.49 -1.82
CA GLN A 106 9.60 10.86 -0.76
C GLN A 106 8.74 9.84 -0.01
N PHE A 107 8.61 8.66 -0.59
CA PHE A 107 8.00 7.53 0.12
C PHE A 107 8.97 7.04 1.20
N ILE A 108 9.00 7.72 2.34
CA ILE A 108 9.96 7.45 3.43
C ILE A 108 9.84 6.03 3.99
N TYR A 109 8.73 5.38 3.76
CA TYR A 109 8.57 3.98 4.11
C TYR A 109 9.25 3.01 3.13
N HIS A 110 9.77 3.48 1.99
CA HIS A 110 10.54 2.66 1.07
C HIS A 110 12.02 3.08 1.05
N PRO A 111 12.96 2.19 1.35
CA PRO A 111 14.36 2.54 1.59
C PRO A 111 15.19 2.71 0.33
N THR A 112 14.68 3.34 -0.72
CA THR A 112 15.51 3.67 -1.89
C THR A 112 16.35 4.92 -1.65
N ALA A 113 17.45 5.07 -2.38
CA ALA A 113 18.36 6.19 -2.24
C ALA A 113 17.71 7.56 -2.49
N ASN A 114 16.61 7.59 -3.22
CA ASN A 114 15.83 8.79 -3.54
C ASN A 114 14.49 8.85 -2.80
N GLY A 115 14.28 7.99 -1.81
CA GLY A 115 13.03 7.93 -1.05
C GLY A 115 11.82 7.46 -1.85
N GLY A 116 12.00 6.90 -3.03
CA GLY A 116 10.91 6.49 -3.92
C GLY A 116 11.09 5.10 -4.51
N PHE A 117 10.23 4.77 -5.45
CA PHE A 117 10.29 3.51 -6.18
C PHE A 117 11.08 3.64 -7.46
N SER A 118 11.75 2.57 -7.87
CA SER A 118 12.55 2.54 -9.10
C SER A 118 12.40 1.20 -9.82
N VAL A 119 12.84 1.18 -11.07
CA VAL A 119 12.99 -0.07 -11.81
C VAL A 119 14.23 -0.79 -11.31
N GLY A 120 14.09 -2.02 -10.89
CA GLY A 120 15.22 -2.78 -10.34
C GLY A 120 14.80 -4.11 -9.71
N THR A 121 15.28 -4.35 -8.50
CA THR A 121 15.05 -5.60 -7.77
C THR A 121 13.81 -5.50 -6.89
N GLN A 122 12.89 -6.45 -7.02
CA GLN A 122 11.73 -6.56 -6.13
C GLN A 122 12.20 -6.72 -4.67
N GLY A 123 11.54 -6.01 -3.76
CA GLY A 123 11.86 -5.97 -2.34
C GLY A 123 12.76 -4.78 -1.96
N SER A 124 13.76 -4.43 -2.77
CA SER A 124 14.62 -3.28 -2.51
C SER A 124 14.23 -2.03 -3.29
N ASP A 125 13.83 -2.17 -4.55
CA ASP A 125 13.56 -1.03 -5.43
C ASP A 125 12.06 -0.83 -5.68
N PHE A 126 11.28 -1.90 -5.57
CA PHE A 126 9.82 -1.89 -5.65
C PHE A 126 9.23 -3.08 -4.91
N PHE A 127 7.94 -3.03 -4.62
CA PHE A 127 7.18 -4.15 -4.07
C PHE A 127 6.04 -4.55 -5.01
N ARG A 128 5.43 -5.68 -4.70
CA ARG A 128 4.22 -6.18 -5.37
C ARG A 128 3.15 -6.52 -4.36
N GLY A 129 1.89 -6.46 -4.79
CA GLY A 129 0.81 -7.04 -3.98
C GLY A 129 1.10 -8.50 -3.63
N GLY A 130 1.02 -8.82 -2.34
CA GLY A 130 1.39 -10.12 -1.80
C GLY A 130 2.79 -10.19 -1.18
N ASP A 131 3.65 -9.18 -1.38
CA ASP A 131 4.91 -9.09 -0.64
C ASP A 131 4.66 -8.78 0.84
N LEU A 132 5.63 -9.05 1.70
CA LEU A 132 5.49 -8.94 3.14
C LEU A 132 6.27 -7.76 3.71
N VAL A 133 5.72 -7.18 4.77
CA VAL A 133 6.39 -6.18 5.61
C VAL A 133 6.36 -6.70 7.05
N SER A 134 7.53 -6.88 7.67
CA SER A 134 7.65 -7.33 9.04
C SER A 134 8.28 -6.25 9.92
N GLY A 135 7.83 -6.16 11.17
CA GLY A 135 8.36 -5.18 12.13
C GLY A 135 8.08 -3.73 11.72
N LEU A 136 6.99 -3.48 11.01
CA LEU A 136 6.58 -2.14 10.61
C LEU A 136 6.51 -1.25 11.85
N THR A 137 7.31 -0.17 11.85
CA THR A 137 7.45 0.75 12.98
C THR A 137 7.29 2.18 12.51
N GLY A 138 6.51 2.98 13.24
CA GLY A 138 6.27 4.38 12.90
C GLY A 138 5.44 5.09 13.95
N VAL A 139 4.96 6.27 13.63
CA VAL A 139 4.02 7.02 14.47
C VAL A 139 2.60 6.74 14.00
N LEU A 140 1.72 6.41 14.94
CA LEU A 140 0.30 6.24 14.66
C LEU A 140 -0.38 7.61 14.62
N ASP A 141 -1.19 7.84 13.60
CA ASP A 141 -1.82 9.12 13.33
C ASP A 141 -3.24 8.93 12.78
N TRP A 142 -4.12 9.88 13.11
CA TRP A 142 -5.46 9.98 12.55
C TRP A 142 -5.52 11.18 11.60
N SER A 143 -5.57 10.93 10.32
CA SER A 143 -5.61 12.01 9.35
C SER A 143 -6.21 11.55 8.01
N PHE A 144 -6.18 12.44 7.04
CA PHE A 144 -6.75 12.23 5.72
C PHE A 144 -6.28 10.92 5.07
N ALA A 145 -7.24 10.15 4.59
CA ALA A 145 -7.03 8.79 4.06
C ALA A 145 -7.06 8.70 2.53
N GLY A 146 -6.92 9.81 1.81
CA GLY A 146 -6.89 9.83 0.34
C GLY A 146 -8.17 10.34 -0.31
N ALA A 147 -8.39 10.00 -1.60
CA ALA A 147 -9.31 10.64 -2.53
C ALA A 147 -10.77 10.82 -2.09
N SER A 148 -11.28 10.04 -1.18
CA SER A 148 -12.67 10.13 -0.72
C SER A 148 -12.89 11.07 0.46
N GLY A 149 -11.83 11.71 0.96
CA GLY A 149 -11.95 12.73 2.01
C GLY A 149 -12.36 12.20 3.37
N THR A 150 -12.20 10.90 3.63
CA THR A 150 -12.41 10.32 4.94
C THR A 150 -11.10 10.18 5.68
N ASP A 151 -11.09 10.53 6.96
CA ASP A 151 -9.95 10.28 7.82
C ASP A 151 -9.84 8.79 8.17
N ALA A 152 -8.63 8.33 8.42
CA ALA A 152 -8.37 6.95 8.84
C ALA A 152 -7.12 6.87 9.72
N TRP A 153 -7.03 5.80 10.49
CA TRP A 153 -5.82 5.42 11.20
C TRP A 153 -4.75 4.97 10.24
N ARG A 154 -3.55 5.52 10.38
CA ARG A 154 -2.38 5.22 9.56
C ARG A 154 -1.12 5.16 10.39
N ILE A 155 -0.15 4.45 9.89
CA ILE A 155 1.20 4.41 10.42
C ILE A 155 2.12 5.20 9.52
N ARG A 156 2.89 6.11 10.10
CA ARG A 156 3.89 6.92 9.42
C ARG A 156 5.29 6.45 9.80
N PRO A 157 5.93 5.62 8.98
CA PRO A 157 7.32 5.23 9.19
C PRO A 157 8.22 6.48 9.18
N THR A 158 9.37 6.37 9.83
CA THR A 158 10.35 7.45 9.85
C THR A 158 11.57 7.05 9.03
N ALA A 159 12.37 8.03 8.62
CA ALA A 159 13.63 7.76 7.93
C ALA A 159 14.59 6.84 8.73
N ALA A 160 14.47 6.82 10.07
CA ALA A 160 15.23 5.93 10.94
C ALA A 160 14.64 4.50 11.00
N ASN A 161 13.39 4.34 10.62
CA ASN A 161 12.66 3.06 10.64
C ASN A 161 11.85 2.91 9.34
N PRO A 162 12.50 2.82 8.16
CA PRO A 162 11.80 2.60 6.91
C PRO A 162 11.15 1.21 6.89
N ALA A 163 10.07 1.06 6.16
CA ALA A 163 9.46 -0.25 5.95
C ALA A 163 10.38 -1.12 5.09
N THR A 164 10.52 -2.38 5.46
CA THR A 164 11.29 -3.36 4.69
C THR A 164 10.37 -4.35 4.02
N PHE A 165 10.44 -4.43 2.70
CA PHE A 165 9.62 -5.33 1.89
C PHE A 165 10.38 -6.62 1.60
N THR A 166 9.74 -7.76 1.89
CA THR A 166 10.26 -9.10 1.60
C THR A 166 9.46 -9.71 0.46
N VAL A 167 10.16 -10.19 -0.55
CA VAL A 167 9.53 -10.83 -1.72
C VAL A 167 8.82 -12.11 -1.30
N ALA A 168 7.51 -12.12 -1.39
CA ALA A 168 6.66 -13.30 -1.17
C ALA A 168 5.79 -13.61 -2.40
N ASN A 169 5.66 -12.65 -3.32
CA ASN A 169 4.95 -12.83 -4.58
C ASN A 169 5.86 -12.44 -5.77
N PRO A 170 6.89 -13.22 -6.08
CA PRO A 170 7.80 -12.92 -7.18
C PRO A 170 7.07 -12.96 -8.53
N ARG A 171 7.43 -12.06 -9.43
CA ARG A 171 6.91 -12.11 -10.80
C ARG A 171 7.50 -13.33 -11.52
N PRO A 172 6.68 -14.27 -12.01
CA PRO A 172 7.18 -15.39 -12.79
C PRO A 172 7.90 -14.90 -14.05
N ALA A 173 9.05 -15.46 -14.36
CA ALA A 173 9.78 -15.13 -15.60
C ALA A 173 9.04 -15.62 -16.86
N THR A 174 8.23 -16.66 -16.73
CA THR A 174 7.45 -17.25 -17.81
C THR A 174 6.03 -17.52 -17.34
N PRO A 175 5.05 -17.52 -18.25
CA PRO A 175 3.69 -17.96 -17.90
C PRO A 175 3.69 -19.39 -17.35
N PRO A 176 2.76 -19.72 -16.44
CA PRO A 176 2.64 -21.09 -15.94
C PRO A 176 2.36 -22.07 -17.08
N ALA A 177 2.89 -23.26 -16.98
CA ALA A 177 2.59 -24.33 -17.93
C ALA A 177 1.11 -24.72 -17.79
N VAL A 178 0.35 -24.55 -18.86
CA VAL A 178 -1.04 -25.03 -18.95
C VAL A 178 -1.09 -26.25 -19.84
N GLY A 179 -1.69 -27.32 -19.33
CA GLY A 179 -1.95 -28.54 -20.10
C GLY A 179 -3.13 -28.36 -21.06
N GLY A 180 -3.31 -29.30 -21.96
CA GLY A 180 -4.44 -29.35 -22.89
C GLY A 180 -4.08 -29.04 -24.34
N ALA A 181 -4.94 -29.46 -25.27
CA ALA A 181 -4.78 -29.25 -26.70
C ALA A 181 -5.17 -27.84 -27.13
N ILE A 182 -6.00 -27.15 -26.34
CA ILE A 182 -6.42 -25.77 -26.57
C ILE A 182 -5.96 -24.93 -25.38
N ARG A 183 -5.34 -23.81 -25.67
CA ARG A 183 -4.93 -22.82 -24.66
C ARG A 183 -5.70 -21.54 -24.90
N ALA A 184 -6.34 -21.02 -23.87
CA ALA A 184 -7.03 -19.74 -23.89
C ALA A 184 -6.33 -18.78 -22.93
N VAL A 185 -6.18 -17.53 -23.34
CA VAL A 185 -5.61 -16.45 -22.53
C VAL A 185 -6.64 -15.34 -22.44
N GLY A 186 -7.00 -14.97 -21.21
CA GLY A 186 -7.74 -13.74 -20.94
C GLY A 186 -6.74 -12.67 -20.44
N MET A 187 -6.79 -11.49 -21.03
CA MET A 187 -5.88 -10.40 -20.68
C MET A 187 -6.65 -9.09 -20.66
N ASN A 188 -6.45 -8.31 -19.58
CA ASN A 188 -6.91 -6.94 -19.56
C ASN A 188 -5.87 -6.08 -20.31
N LEU A 189 -6.29 -5.44 -21.38
CA LEU A 189 -5.47 -4.56 -22.20
C LEU A 189 -5.92 -3.09 -22.06
N LEU A 190 -6.45 -2.72 -20.92
CA LEU A 190 -6.76 -1.33 -20.64
C LEU A 190 -5.51 -0.48 -20.91
N ASN A 191 -5.66 0.54 -21.72
CA ASN A 191 -4.54 1.41 -22.13
C ASN A 191 -3.46 0.67 -22.95
N TYR A 192 -3.84 -0.24 -23.84
CA TYR A 192 -2.89 -0.78 -24.81
C TYR A 192 -2.62 0.25 -25.91
N PHE A 193 -1.42 0.78 -25.92
CA PHE A 193 -0.98 1.75 -26.93
C PHE A 193 -0.07 1.08 -27.95
N THR A 194 -0.30 1.38 -29.22
CA THR A 194 0.57 0.96 -30.33
C THR A 194 1.63 2.02 -30.66
N THR A 195 1.46 3.22 -30.09
CA THR A 195 2.39 4.34 -30.24
C THR A 195 2.92 4.71 -28.86
N ILE A 196 4.22 4.77 -28.72
CA ILE A 196 4.86 5.22 -27.47
C ILE A 196 4.95 6.73 -27.53
N ASP A 197 4.46 7.41 -26.49
CA ASP A 197 4.70 8.84 -26.33
C ASP A 197 6.17 9.05 -26.02
N THR A 198 6.86 9.77 -26.88
CA THR A 198 8.27 10.12 -26.72
C THR A 198 8.46 11.60 -26.44
N THR A 199 7.37 12.34 -26.29
CA THR A 199 7.42 13.77 -26.02
C THR A 199 7.53 14.01 -24.52
N ALA A 200 8.54 14.75 -24.11
CA ALA A 200 8.70 15.21 -22.72
C ALA A 200 7.69 16.35 -22.37
N SER A 201 6.58 16.43 -23.07
CA SER A 201 5.56 17.42 -22.79
C SER A 201 4.66 16.95 -21.68
N THR A 202 4.39 17.82 -20.74
CA THR A 202 3.41 17.64 -19.66
C THR A 202 1.95 17.63 -20.14
N GLY A 203 1.75 17.49 -21.44
CA GLY A 203 0.43 17.38 -22.05
C GLY A 203 0.13 15.93 -22.42
N SER A 204 -1.14 15.57 -22.34
CA SER A 204 -1.63 14.28 -22.82
C SER A 204 -1.17 14.04 -24.26
N GLY A 205 -0.19 13.18 -24.44
CA GLY A 205 0.18 12.66 -25.74
C GLY A 205 -0.89 11.71 -26.28
N PRO A 206 -0.71 11.17 -27.49
CA PRO A 206 -1.66 10.22 -28.09
C PRO A 206 -1.81 8.93 -27.30
N CYS A 207 -1.00 8.69 -26.30
CA CYS A 207 -1.01 7.53 -25.44
C CYS A 207 -1.60 7.77 -24.06
N ALA A 208 -1.94 9.02 -23.70
CA ALA A 208 -2.48 9.32 -22.39
C ALA A 208 -3.89 8.74 -22.23
N PRO A 209 -4.14 7.98 -21.16
CA PRO A 209 -5.48 7.49 -20.88
C PRO A 209 -6.38 8.66 -20.45
N ASP A 210 -7.59 8.71 -20.99
CA ASP A 210 -8.66 9.61 -20.56
C ASP A 210 -8.32 11.12 -20.60
N GLY A 211 -7.32 11.54 -21.39
CA GLY A 211 -6.90 12.94 -21.48
C GLY A 211 -6.22 13.46 -20.22
N LEU A 212 -5.81 12.56 -19.34
CA LEU A 212 -5.00 12.90 -18.16
C LEU A 212 -3.52 13.01 -18.53
N GLN A 213 -2.79 13.79 -17.76
CA GLN A 213 -1.35 13.92 -17.92
C GLN A 213 -0.64 12.62 -17.54
N ASP A 214 0.41 12.28 -18.26
CA ASP A 214 1.31 11.16 -17.96
C ASP A 214 2.04 11.37 -16.62
#